data_4c18500a555e95862c9d8f35a3ad7908
#
_entry.id   4c18500a555e95862c9d8f35a3ad7908
#
_cell.length_a   1.000
_cell.length_b   1.000
_cell.length_c   1.000
_cell.angle_alpha   90.00
_cell.angle_beta   90.00
_cell.angle_gamma   90.00
#
_symmetry.space_group_name_H-M   'P 1'
#
loop_
_entity.id
_entity.type
_entity.pdbx_description
1 polymer ?
#
loop_
_entity_poly.entity_id
_entity_poly.type
_entity_poly.pdbx_seq_one_letter_code
_entity_poly.pdbx_strand_id
1 'polypeptide(L)'
;MDYYQVLGVSKNSSKQELKSAYRKLALKWHPDKNKEKGAEQKFKEINQAYETLSDPKKKDMYDQVGHSAYSSGGARTGTGYYSNVGGQSVNFDFGGVDPFDIFEQFFGGQSPYGKSRQTHQPRSVYQMQISFLEAVRGVEKLTVINGKEKSIKVPAGVDNGTRIRFNDFDVVMSVAPDRRFTRKGQDVYYKQAISLSQAILGATIEIPTIDRPVKVKVKPGTQSGSMLRLQGKGIPHPQSSRKGDQYIQFAVTVPSKLSNKAKELIKEFEKEIS
;
A
#
# COMPACT_ATOMS: atom_id res chain seq x y z
N MET A 1 29.49 18.31 -21.66
CA MET A 1 28.66 19.33 -22.38
C MET A 1 27.67 19.90 -21.38
N ASP A 2 27.46 21.23 -21.41
CA ASP A 2 26.43 21.89 -20.57
C ASP A 2 25.03 21.39 -20.94
N TYR A 3 24.11 21.25 -19.98
CA TYR A 3 22.75 20.75 -20.20
C TYR A 3 21.93 21.59 -21.18
N TYR A 4 22.19 22.90 -21.25
CA TYR A 4 21.57 23.73 -22.28
C TYR A 4 22.07 23.39 -23.68
N GLN A 5 23.36 23.09 -23.82
CA GLN A 5 23.94 22.61 -25.08
C GLN A 5 23.44 21.24 -25.48
N VAL A 6 23.26 20.34 -24.51
CA VAL A 6 22.71 19.00 -24.74
C VAL A 6 21.29 19.06 -25.29
N LEU A 7 20.47 20.01 -24.80
CA LEU A 7 19.11 20.22 -25.32
C LEU A 7 19.06 21.16 -26.53
N GLY A 8 20.18 21.82 -26.87
CA GLY A 8 20.25 22.82 -27.97
C GLY A 8 19.38 24.06 -27.72
N VAL A 9 19.34 24.53 -26.48
CA VAL A 9 18.55 25.69 -26.06
C VAL A 9 19.41 26.73 -25.36
N SER A 10 18.91 27.95 -25.24
CA SER A 10 19.56 29.07 -24.51
C SER A 10 19.27 28.97 -23.01
N LYS A 11 20.14 29.55 -22.16
CA LYS A 11 19.90 29.67 -20.71
C LYS A 11 18.59 30.38 -20.36
N ASN A 12 18.16 31.30 -21.23
CA ASN A 12 16.92 32.07 -21.04
C ASN A 12 15.68 31.42 -21.66
N SER A 13 15.80 30.18 -22.14
CA SER A 13 14.68 29.48 -22.77
C SER A 13 13.56 29.23 -21.79
N SER A 14 12.32 29.41 -22.26
CA SER A 14 11.09 29.16 -21.52
C SER A 14 10.89 27.66 -21.28
N LYS A 15 10.06 27.33 -20.28
CA LYS A 15 9.68 25.93 -19.99
C LYS A 15 9.05 25.23 -21.20
N GLN A 16 8.35 25.95 -22.05
CA GLN A 16 7.76 25.41 -23.27
C GLN A 16 8.81 25.06 -24.33
N GLU A 17 9.83 25.91 -24.51
CA GLU A 17 10.95 25.67 -25.42
C GLU A 17 11.80 24.49 -24.98
N LEU A 18 12.11 24.41 -23.67
CA LEU A 18 12.78 23.24 -23.06
C LEU A 18 12.03 21.93 -23.34
N LYS A 19 10.71 21.93 -23.12
CA LYS A 19 9.86 20.76 -23.38
C LYS A 19 9.80 20.38 -24.86
N SER A 20 9.76 21.36 -25.76
CA SER A 20 9.74 21.13 -27.20
C SER A 20 11.07 20.56 -27.70
N ALA A 21 12.19 21.10 -27.26
CA ALA A 21 13.53 20.62 -27.58
C ALA A 21 13.74 19.18 -27.08
N TYR A 22 13.37 18.91 -25.83
CA TYR A 22 13.41 17.56 -25.25
C TYR A 22 12.62 16.56 -26.09
N ARG A 23 11.36 16.87 -26.45
CA ARG A 23 10.52 15.96 -27.25
C ARG A 23 11.16 15.61 -28.59
N LYS A 24 11.72 16.62 -29.29
CA LYS A 24 12.40 16.40 -30.57
C LYS A 24 13.62 15.48 -30.43
N LEU A 25 14.44 15.72 -29.41
CA LEU A 25 15.66 14.95 -29.17
C LEU A 25 15.35 13.53 -28.66
N ALA A 26 14.36 13.38 -27.76
CA ALA A 26 13.94 12.10 -27.24
C ALA A 26 13.36 11.19 -28.35
N LEU A 27 12.59 11.74 -29.31
CA LEU A 27 12.13 11.00 -30.47
C LEU A 27 13.26 10.59 -31.40
N LYS A 28 14.26 11.46 -31.59
CA LYS A 28 15.42 11.21 -32.46
C LYS A 28 16.34 10.13 -31.90
N TRP A 29 16.55 10.13 -30.58
CA TRP A 29 17.51 9.26 -29.90
C TRP A 29 16.84 8.13 -29.11
N HIS A 30 15.56 7.85 -29.38
CA HIS A 30 14.83 6.77 -28.71
C HIS A 30 15.47 5.40 -29.04
N PRO A 31 15.76 4.55 -28.02
CA PRO A 31 16.48 3.29 -28.22
C PRO A 31 15.73 2.31 -29.16
N ASP A 32 14.39 2.41 -29.24
CA ASP A 32 13.61 1.57 -30.17
C ASP A 32 13.70 2.04 -31.62
N LYS A 33 13.97 3.31 -31.85
CA LYS A 33 14.01 3.92 -33.20
C LYS A 33 15.41 4.17 -33.73
N ASN A 34 16.36 4.37 -32.86
CA ASN A 34 17.74 4.66 -33.21
C ASN A 34 18.68 3.59 -32.65
N LYS A 35 19.25 2.77 -33.54
CA LYS A 35 20.21 1.69 -33.21
C LYS A 35 21.68 2.10 -33.38
N GLU A 36 21.97 3.39 -33.56
CA GLU A 36 23.34 3.87 -33.65
C GLU A 36 24.11 3.66 -32.36
N LYS A 37 25.40 3.33 -32.49
CA LYS A 37 26.30 3.24 -31.33
C LYS A 37 26.32 4.59 -30.59
N GLY A 38 25.90 4.57 -29.31
CA GLY A 38 25.83 5.77 -28.46
C GLY A 38 24.45 6.45 -28.38
N ALA A 39 23.42 5.95 -29.08
CA ALA A 39 22.06 6.49 -28.99
C ALA A 39 21.50 6.41 -27.56
N GLU A 40 21.72 5.32 -26.86
CA GLU A 40 21.32 5.14 -25.46
C GLU A 40 22.01 6.11 -24.52
N GLN A 41 23.30 6.36 -24.72
CA GLN A 41 24.07 7.33 -23.94
C GLN A 41 23.53 8.76 -24.15
N LYS A 42 23.31 9.15 -25.40
CA LYS A 42 22.73 10.44 -25.73
C LYS A 42 21.30 10.60 -25.20
N PHE A 43 20.51 9.55 -25.23
CA PHE A 43 19.17 9.57 -24.67
C PHE A 43 19.20 9.77 -23.13
N LYS A 44 20.13 9.15 -22.43
CA LYS A 44 20.36 9.36 -20.99
C LYS A 44 20.76 10.79 -20.68
N GLU A 45 21.69 11.35 -21.46
CA GLU A 45 22.14 12.74 -21.29
C GLU A 45 21.01 13.75 -21.54
N ILE A 46 20.16 13.51 -22.55
CA ILE A 46 19.00 14.35 -22.88
C ILE A 46 17.96 14.30 -21.74
N ASN A 47 17.70 13.13 -21.18
CA ASN A 47 16.77 12.95 -20.06
C ASN A 47 17.29 13.69 -18.82
N GLN A 48 18.55 13.51 -18.48
CA GLN A 48 19.19 14.17 -17.34
C GLN A 48 19.19 15.70 -17.48
N ALA A 49 19.51 16.21 -18.67
CA ALA A 49 19.46 17.63 -18.96
C ALA A 49 18.06 18.22 -18.80
N TYR A 50 17.04 17.52 -19.32
CA TYR A 50 15.66 17.97 -19.21
C TYR A 50 15.14 17.89 -17.77
N GLU A 51 15.42 16.83 -17.04
CA GLU A 51 15.06 16.69 -15.64
C GLU A 51 15.60 17.84 -14.78
N THR A 52 16.86 18.18 -14.99
CA THR A 52 17.51 19.29 -14.27
C THR A 52 16.94 20.65 -14.66
N LEU A 53 16.77 20.93 -15.93
CA LEU A 53 16.38 22.27 -16.41
C LEU A 53 14.86 22.52 -16.39
N SER A 54 14.04 21.50 -16.32
CA SER A 54 12.58 21.62 -16.26
C SER A 54 12.05 21.94 -14.85
N ASP A 55 12.78 21.58 -13.81
CA ASP A 55 12.47 21.93 -12.43
C ASP A 55 13.11 23.26 -12.05
N PRO A 56 12.34 24.27 -11.61
CA PRO A 56 12.90 25.61 -11.28
C PRO A 56 14.01 25.55 -10.22
N LYS A 57 13.87 24.70 -9.21
CA LYS A 57 14.85 24.59 -8.12
C LYS A 57 16.16 23.93 -8.57
N LYS A 58 16.05 22.84 -9.36
CA LYS A 58 17.20 22.14 -9.92
C LYS A 58 17.93 23.04 -10.94
N LYS A 59 17.18 23.80 -11.74
CA LYS A 59 17.72 24.77 -12.70
C LYS A 59 18.49 25.88 -12.00
N ASP A 60 17.90 26.51 -10.98
CA ASP A 60 18.56 27.59 -10.22
C ASP A 60 19.86 27.11 -9.58
N MET A 61 19.85 25.92 -9.02
CA MET A 61 21.05 25.32 -8.44
C MET A 61 22.11 25.00 -9.51
N TYR A 62 21.70 24.41 -10.64
CA TYR A 62 22.58 24.15 -11.76
C TYR A 62 23.21 25.44 -12.32
N ASP A 63 22.42 26.50 -12.41
CA ASP A 63 22.89 27.83 -12.88
C ASP A 63 23.89 28.51 -11.91
N GLN A 64 23.76 28.24 -10.59
CA GLN A 64 24.66 28.76 -9.56
C GLN A 64 25.98 27.99 -9.47
N VAL A 65 25.94 26.66 -9.48
CA VAL A 65 27.14 25.83 -9.25
C VAL A 65 27.87 25.49 -10.56
N GLY A 66 27.21 25.60 -11.71
CA GLY A 66 27.74 25.27 -13.03
C GLY A 66 27.80 23.76 -13.31
N HIS A 67 27.95 23.42 -14.60
CA HIS A 67 27.93 22.03 -15.07
C HIS A 67 28.98 21.12 -14.42
N SER A 68 30.21 21.64 -14.26
CA SER A 68 31.32 20.83 -13.71
C SER A 68 31.07 20.43 -12.24
N ALA A 69 30.60 21.34 -11.41
CA ALA A 69 30.32 21.10 -10.01
C ALA A 69 29.04 20.24 -9.84
N TYR A 70 28.01 20.50 -10.65
CA TYR A 70 26.76 19.76 -10.64
C TYR A 70 26.95 18.32 -11.12
N SER A 71 27.75 18.09 -12.17
CA SER A 71 28.00 16.75 -12.73
C SER A 71 29.01 15.93 -11.91
N SER A 72 29.94 16.56 -11.21
CA SER A 72 30.90 15.86 -10.34
C SER A 72 30.35 15.50 -8.97
N GLY A 73 29.34 16.21 -8.47
CA GLY A 73 28.69 15.96 -7.19
C GLY A 73 27.35 15.23 -7.26
N GLY A 74 26.72 15.12 -8.43
CA GLY A 74 25.34 14.63 -8.54
C GLY A 74 25.07 13.58 -9.60
N ALA A 75 26.01 13.18 -10.42
CA ALA A 75 25.72 12.33 -11.57
C ALA A 75 26.63 11.12 -11.71
N ARG A 76 26.66 10.24 -10.73
CA ARG A 76 27.01 8.84 -10.96
C ARG A 76 25.93 7.93 -10.42
N THR A 77 24.86 7.81 -11.19
CA THR A 77 23.95 6.68 -11.13
C THR A 77 24.74 5.39 -11.32
N GLY A 78 24.72 4.55 -10.31
CA GLY A 78 25.08 3.14 -10.47
C GLY A 78 26.56 2.81 -10.31
N THR A 79 27.16 3.20 -9.20
CA THR A 79 28.22 2.41 -8.52
C THR A 79 28.61 3.17 -7.25
N GLY A 80 28.67 2.48 -6.12
CA GLY A 80 28.88 3.07 -4.78
C GLY A 80 30.05 4.07 -4.74
N TYR A 81 29.80 5.22 -4.14
CA TYR A 81 30.83 6.21 -3.88
C TYR A 81 31.49 5.89 -2.54
N TYR A 82 32.77 5.59 -2.57
CA TYR A 82 33.61 5.52 -1.36
C TYR A 82 34.03 6.95 -1.02
N SER A 83 33.40 7.57 -0.05
CA SER A 83 33.91 8.79 0.58
C SER A 83 34.63 8.42 1.84
N ASN A 84 35.95 8.59 1.84
CA ASN A 84 36.81 8.37 3.00
C ASN A 84 36.82 9.62 3.84
N VAL A 85 35.84 9.77 4.75
CA VAL A 85 35.83 10.78 5.79
C VAL A 85 35.97 10.05 7.13
N GLY A 86 37.17 10.15 7.72
CA GLY A 86 37.39 9.69 9.11
C GLY A 86 37.53 8.19 9.33
N GLY A 87 38.07 7.42 8.37
CA GLY A 87 38.53 6.03 8.66
C GLY A 87 37.44 4.95 8.74
N GLN A 88 36.19 5.23 8.36
CA GLN A 88 35.15 4.21 8.23
C GLN A 88 34.54 4.22 6.84
N SER A 89 34.63 3.08 6.13
CA SER A 89 33.99 2.90 4.82
C SER A 89 32.49 2.71 5.01
N VAL A 90 31.69 3.70 4.69
CA VAL A 90 30.22 3.61 4.63
C VAL A 90 29.80 3.40 3.18
N ASN A 91 29.20 2.26 2.93
CA ASN A 91 28.61 1.90 1.62
C ASN A 91 27.20 2.50 1.56
N PHE A 92 27.01 3.58 0.79
CA PHE A 92 25.69 4.14 0.55
C PHE A 92 25.10 3.47 -0.69
N ASP A 93 24.11 2.60 -0.47
CA ASP A 93 23.27 2.05 -1.53
C ASP A 93 22.20 3.12 -1.90
N PHE A 94 22.34 3.70 -3.08
CA PHE A 94 21.48 4.78 -3.60
C PHE A 94 20.22 4.24 -4.28
N GLY A 95 19.56 3.28 -3.68
CA GLY A 95 18.25 2.81 -4.11
C GLY A 95 17.15 3.82 -3.77
N GLY A 96 16.94 4.84 -4.61
CA GLY A 96 15.73 5.66 -4.58
C GLY A 96 15.74 6.94 -3.73
N VAL A 97 16.90 7.46 -3.33
CA VAL A 97 17.02 8.75 -2.63
C VAL A 97 17.34 9.88 -3.62
N ASP A 98 16.56 10.97 -3.58
CA ASP A 98 16.75 12.14 -4.45
C ASP A 98 18.15 12.76 -4.17
N PRO A 99 18.99 12.99 -5.20
CA PRO A 99 20.29 13.64 -5.05
C PRO A 99 20.22 15.02 -4.35
N PHE A 100 19.04 15.65 -4.41
CA PHE A 100 18.79 16.93 -3.74
C PHE A 100 18.70 16.78 -2.22
N ASP A 101 18.12 15.72 -1.71
CA ASP A 101 18.04 15.46 -0.26
C ASP A 101 19.42 15.25 0.35
N ILE A 102 20.34 14.67 -0.42
CA ILE A 102 21.72 14.43 0.00
C ILE A 102 22.52 15.74 0.00
N PHE A 103 22.28 16.60 -1.00
CA PHE A 103 22.92 17.92 -1.06
C PHE A 103 22.48 18.81 0.10
N GLU A 104 21.17 18.82 0.45
CA GLU A 104 20.67 19.55 1.62
C GLU A 104 21.28 19.02 2.93
N GLN A 105 21.53 17.73 3.03
CA GLN A 105 22.13 17.13 4.22
C GLN A 105 23.62 17.45 4.36
N PHE A 106 24.33 17.61 3.24
CA PHE A 106 25.79 17.82 3.24
C PHE A 106 26.20 19.30 3.18
N PHE A 107 25.44 20.15 2.46
CA PHE A 107 25.75 21.57 2.24
C PHE A 107 24.76 22.54 2.87
N GLY A 108 23.68 22.09 3.50
CA GLY A 108 22.63 22.91 4.12
C GLY A 108 23.01 23.58 5.45
N GLY A 109 24.27 23.55 5.84
CA GLY A 109 24.79 24.27 6.97
C GLY A 109 25.12 25.73 6.62
N GLN A 110 24.18 26.66 6.90
CA GLN A 110 24.28 28.12 6.80
C GLN A 110 23.97 28.75 5.42
N SER A 111 22.67 28.82 5.11
CA SER A 111 22.17 29.83 4.18
C SER A 111 21.60 31.01 5.01
N PRO A 112 21.99 32.29 4.72
CA PRO A 112 21.51 33.47 5.44
C PRO A 112 20.03 33.83 5.21
N TYR A 113 19.34 33.10 4.36
CA TYR A 113 17.90 33.23 4.07
C TYR A 113 17.11 32.00 4.54
N GLY A 114 17.41 31.52 5.72
CA GLY A 114 16.65 30.43 6.34
C GLY A 114 15.28 30.91 6.83
N LYS A 115 14.22 30.70 6.05
CA LYS A 115 12.92 30.42 6.66
C LYS A 115 13.12 29.18 7.53
N SER A 116 13.00 29.36 8.83
CA SER A 116 13.10 28.29 9.82
C SER A 116 12.28 27.10 9.36
N ARG A 117 12.92 26.05 8.84
CA ARG A 117 12.31 24.73 8.82
C ARG A 117 12.05 24.38 10.28
N GLN A 118 10.79 24.39 10.67
CA GLN A 118 10.39 23.67 11.86
C GLN A 118 11.00 22.28 11.72
N THR A 119 12.05 22.02 12.49
CA THR A 119 12.49 20.66 12.75
C THR A 119 11.24 19.90 13.18
N HIS A 120 10.70 19.06 12.30
CA HIS A 120 9.66 18.13 12.69
C HIS A 120 10.28 17.26 13.77
N GLN A 121 10.04 17.62 15.03
CA GLN A 121 10.28 16.69 16.12
C GLN A 121 9.63 15.37 15.73
N PRO A 122 10.35 14.24 15.86
CA PRO A 122 9.78 12.95 15.53
C PRO A 122 8.46 12.83 16.28
N ARG A 123 7.35 12.75 15.54
CA ARG A 123 6.01 12.64 16.13
C ARG A 123 5.97 11.36 16.94
N SER A 124 5.50 11.48 18.16
CA SER A 124 5.26 10.30 18.99
C SER A 124 4.25 9.39 18.30
N VAL A 125 4.58 8.12 18.17
CA VAL A 125 3.69 7.10 17.59
C VAL A 125 3.21 6.20 18.71
N TYR A 126 1.90 6.15 18.88
CA TYR A 126 1.22 5.30 19.87
C TYR A 126 0.53 4.14 19.17
N GLN A 127 0.57 2.98 19.81
CA GLN A 127 -0.19 1.82 19.32
C GLN A 127 -1.48 1.68 20.12
N MET A 128 -2.61 1.56 19.43
CA MET A 128 -3.91 1.33 20.04
C MET A 128 -4.46 -0.03 19.62
N GLN A 129 -4.73 -0.89 20.58
CA GLN A 129 -5.37 -2.17 20.33
C GLN A 129 -6.89 -2.02 20.34
N ILE A 130 -7.52 -2.55 19.30
CA ILE A 130 -8.97 -2.61 19.14
C ILE A 130 -9.39 -4.01 18.71
N SER A 131 -10.61 -4.39 19.07
CA SER A 131 -11.21 -5.64 18.61
C SER A 131 -11.60 -5.57 17.14
N PHE A 132 -11.80 -6.74 16.50
CA PHE A 132 -12.30 -6.82 15.12
C PHE A 132 -13.62 -6.05 14.92
N LEU A 133 -14.58 -6.20 15.84
CA LEU A 133 -15.88 -5.52 15.72
C LEU A 133 -15.77 -4.00 15.90
N GLU A 134 -14.87 -3.53 16.77
CA GLU A 134 -14.58 -2.09 16.89
C GLU A 134 -13.95 -1.54 15.62
N ALA A 135 -13.03 -2.28 14.99
CA ALA A 135 -12.45 -1.88 13.71
C ALA A 135 -13.50 -1.83 12.59
N VAL A 136 -14.46 -2.76 12.59
CA VAL A 136 -15.55 -2.81 11.60
C VAL A 136 -16.54 -1.65 11.77
N ARG A 137 -16.99 -1.42 13.00
CA ARG A 137 -18.07 -0.44 13.30
C ARG A 137 -17.57 0.97 13.53
N GLY A 138 -16.26 1.12 13.77
CA GLY A 138 -15.69 2.31 14.35
C GLY A 138 -15.94 2.37 15.84
N VAL A 139 -15.12 3.11 16.54
CA VAL A 139 -15.21 3.29 17.99
C VAL A 139 -14.58 4.61 18.39
N GLU A 140 -15.04 5.17 19.48
CA GLU A 140 -14.41 6.28 20.17
C GLU A 140 -13.85 5.78 21.50
N LYS A 141 -12.53 5.88 21.68
CA LYS A 141 -11.85 5.43 22.91
C LYS A 141 -11.09 6.55 23.58
N LEU A 142 -11.26 6.63 24.89
CA LEU A 142 -10.42 7.46 25.72
C LEU A 142 -9.07 6.75 25.98
N THR A 143 -7.98 7.45 25.79
CA THR A 143 -6.64 6.94 26.05
C THR A 143 -5.75 8.05 26.62
N VAL A 144 -4.75 7.68 27.41
CA VAL A 144 -3.80 8.64 27.97
C VAL A 144 -2.63 8.80 27.01
N ILE A 145 -2.43 10.01 26.50
CA ILE A 145 -1.33 10.36 25.61
C ILE A 145 -0.60 11.56 26.23
N ASN A 146 0.68 11.42 26.48
CA ASN A 146 1.51 12.45 27.15
C ASN A 146 0.92 12.90 28.50
N GLY A 147 0.37 11.95 29.28
CA GLY A 147 -0.22 12.24 30.62
C GLY A 147 -1.58 12.96 30.58
N LYS A 148 -2.19 13.14 29.39
CA LYS A 148 -3.51 13.75 29.21
C LYS A 148 -4.49 12.76 28.58
N GLU A 149 -5.71 12.73 29.10
CA GLU A 149 -6.78 11.96 28.46
C GLU A 149 -7.16 12.60 27.13
N LYS A 150 -7.18 11.79 26.09
CA LYS A 150 -7.60 12.17 24.74
C LYS A 150 -8.61 11.18 24.19
N SER A 151 -9.67 11.67 23.60
CA SER A 151 -10.63 10.84 22.86
C SER A 151 -10.10 10.60 21.45
N ILE A 152 -9.96 9.33 21.09
CA ILE A 152 -9.50 8.88 19.77
C ILE A 152 -10.69 8.27 19.03
N LYS A 153 -11.15 8.98 18.01
CA LYS A 153 -12.20 8.50 17.12
C LYS A 153 -11.60 7.64 16.01
N VAL A 154 -11.90 6.36 16.05
CA VAL A 154 -11.49 5.38 15.04
C VAL A 154 -12.62 5.22 14.02
N PRO A 155 -12.41 5.54 12.73
CA PRO A 155 -13.44 5.38 11.73
C PRO A 155 -13.77 3.90 11.48
N ALA A 156 -14.98 3.63 11.00
CA ALA A 156 -15.39 2.28 10.64
C ALA A 156 -14.59 1.75 9.45
N GLY A 157 -14.22 0.46 9.49
CA GLY A 157 -13.53 -0.22 8.41
C GLY A 157 -12.01 -0.12 8.43
N VAL A 158 -11.40 0.49 9.47
CA VAL A 158 -9.92 0.54 9.61
C VAL A 158 -9.31 -0.85 9.58
N ASP A 159 -8.09 -0.95 9.06
CA ASP A 159 -7.33 -2.18 9.01
C ASP A 159 -6.20 -2.21 10.05
N ASN A 160 -5.64 -3.40 10.26
CA ASN A 160 -4.44 -3.53 11.08
C ASN A 160 -3.29 -2.68 10.48
N GLY A 161 -2.56 -1.97 11.32
CA GLY A 161 -1.50 -1.06 10.89
C GLY A 161 -1.99 0.30 10.36
N THR A 162 -3.31 0.55 10.30
CA THR A 162 -3.83 1.87 9.90
C THR A 162 -3.32 2.94 10.84
N ARG A 163 -2.70 3.98 10.28
CA ARG A 163 -2.20 5.14 11.02
C ARG A 163 -3.20 6.28 10.96
N ILE A 164 -3.66 6.72 12.12
CA ILE A 164 -4.49 7.92 12.29
C ILE A 164 -3.59 9.05 12.78
N ARG A 165 -3.57 10.15 12.01
CA ARG A 165 -2.69 11.30 12.28
C ARG A 165 -3.45 12.37 13.04
N PHE A 166 -2.87 12.80 14.15
CA PHE A 166 -3.30 13.95 14.95
C PHE A 166 -2.26 15.07 14.85
N ASN A 167 -2.56 16.26 15.40
CA ASN A 167 -1.64 17.40 15.28
C ASN A 167 -0.25 17.12 15.88
N ASP A 168 -0.21 16.47 17.06
CA ASP A 168 1.00 16.31 17.86
C ASP A 168 1.54 14.87 17.91
N PHE A 169 0.78 13.88 17.47
CA PHE A 169 1.10 12.46 17.53
C PHE A 169 0.36 11.65 16.46
N ASP A 170 0.80 10.44 16.25
CA ASP A 170 0.15 9.47 15.39
C ASP A 170 -0.31 8.25 16.22
N VAL A 171 -1.42 7.63 15.84
CA VAL A 171 -1.91 6.39 16.46
C VAL A 171 -1.97 5.31 15.40
N VAL A 172 -1.30 4.19 15.65
CA VAL A 172 -1.32 3.00 14.79
C VAL A 172 -2.27 1.98 15.38
N MET A 173 -3.24 1.55 14.58
CA MET A 173 -4.23 0.57 15.00
C MET A 173 -3.65 -0.85 14.98
N SER A 174 -3.82 -1.57 16.09
CA SER A 174 -3.58 -3.01 16.19
C SER A 174 -4.92 -3.71 16.34
N VAL A 175 -5.37 -4.37 15.26
CA VAL A 175 -6.68 -5.04 15.25
C VAL A 175 -6.53 -6.50 15.68
N ALA A 176 -7.17 -6.87 16.79
CA ALA A 176 -7.20 -8.23 17.25
C ALA A 176 -8.01 -9.13 16.29
N PRO A 177 -7.55 -10.34 15.95
CA PRO A 177 -8.29 -11.28 15.10
C PRO A 177 -9.59 -11.72 15.78
N ASP A 178 -10.64 -11.93 14.99
CA ASP A 178 -11.89 -12.58 15.48
C ASP A 178 -11.80 -14.10 15.31
N ARG A 179 -12.43 -14.85 16.24
CA ARG A 179 -12.41 -16.31 16.20
C ARG A 179 -13.28 -16.90 15.08
N ARG A 180 -14.31 -16.19 14.66
CA ARG A 180 -15.30 -16.64 13.68
C ARG A 180 -15.05 -16.09 12.29
N PHE A 181 -14.59 -14.84 12.21
CA PHE A 181 -14.47 -14.12 10.98
C PHE A 181 -13.01 -13.93 10.58
N THR A 182 -12.70 -14.22 9.32
CA THR A 182 -11.41 -13.93 8.73
C THR A 182 -11.58 -12.77 7.76
N ARG A 183 -10.82 -11.69 7.95
CA ARG A 183 -10.84 -10.52 7.08
C ARG A 183 -9.87 -10.69 5.90
N LYS A 184 -10.30 -10.30 4.70
CA LYS A 184 -9.44 -10.12 3.53
C LYS A 184 -9.82 -8.80 2.84
N GLY A 185 -9.06 -7.75 3.09
CA GLY A 185 -9.42 -6.39 2.67
C GLY A 185 -10.73 -5.94 3.32
N GLN A 186 -11.76 -5.66 2.52
CA GLN A 186 -13.11 -5.31 3.02
C GLN A 186 -14.06 -6.50 3.05
N ASP A 187 -13.63 -7.65 2.55
CA ASP A 187 -14.43 -8.86 2.58
C ASP A 187 -14.21 -9.67 3.86
N VAL A 188 -15.24 -10.41 4.25
CA VAL A 188 -15.26 -11.22 5.45
C VAL A 188 -15.54 -12.67 5.07
N TYR A 189 -14.74 -13.58 5.59
CA TYR A 189 -14.90 -15.01 5.38
C TYR A 189 -15.39 -15.66 6.67
N TYR A 190 -16.39 -16.53 6.54
CA TYR A 190 -16.97 -17.29 7.63
C TYR A 190 -17.11 -18.76 7.22
N LYS A 191 -16.65 -19.67 8.07
CA LYS A 191 -16.79 -21.11 7.84
C LYS A 191 -17.99 -21.65 8.60
N GLN A 192 -19.01 -22.13 7.88
CA GLN A 192 -20.23 -22.70 8.42
C GLN A 192 -20.20 -24.22 8.33
N ALA A 193 -20.24 -24.88 9.47
CA ALA A 193 -20.47 -26.32 9.51
C ALA A 193 -21.95 -26.62 9.25
N ILE A 194 -22.22 -27.58 8.36
CA ILE A 194 -23.54 -28.13 8.09
C ILE A 194 -23.49 -29.63 8.20
N SER A 195 -24.61 -30.27 8.60
CA SER A 195 -24.68 -31.71 8.64
C SER A 195 -24.79 -32.34 7.26
N LEU A 196 -24.46 -33.62 7.14
CA LEU A 196 -24.60 -34.36 5.89
C LEU A 196 -26.06 -34.32 5.37
N SER A 197 -27.05 -34.48 6.25
CA SER A 197 -28.48 -34.39 5.88
C SER A 197 -28.86 -32.99 5.37
N GLN A 198 -28.35 -31.92 5.98
CA GLN A 198 -28.55 -30.54 5.50
C GLN A 198 -27.89 -30.30 4.13
N ALA A 199 -26.75 -30.92 3.87
CA ALA A 199 -26.07 -30.80 2.59
C ALA A 199 -26.83 -31.54 1.48
N ILE A 200 -27.40 -32.74 1.78
CA ILE A 200 -28.13 -33.55 0.80
C ILE A 200 -29.53 -32.99 0.53
N LEU A 201 -30.29 -32.71 1.58
CA LEU A 201 -31.72 -32.37 1.47
C LEU A 201 -31.93 -30.85 1.33
N GLY A 202 -30.89 -30.07 1.61
CA GLY A 202 -31.00 -28.63 1.78
C GLY A 202 -31.57 -28.24 3.15
N ALA A 203 -31.39 -27.02 3.53
CA ALA A 203 -31.90 -26.48 4.81
C ALA A 203 -31.96 -24.96 4.78
N THR A 204 -32.76 -24.38 5.65
CA THR A 204 -32.66 -22.97 5.98
C THR A 204 -31.94 -22.83 7.30
N ILE A 205 -30.80 -22.18 7.29
CA ILE A 205 -29.95 -22.00 8.47
C ILE A 205 -29.70 -20.51 8.74
N GLU A 206 -29.42 -20.18 9.99
CA GLU A 206 -29.07 -18.83 10.38
C GLU A 206 -27.55 -18.68 10.39
N ILE A 207 -27.05 -17.64 9.67
CA ILE A 207 -25.64 -17.34 9.52
C ILE A 207 -25.31 -16.06 10.26
N PRO A 208 -24.32 -16.04 11.15
CA PRO A 208 -23.83 -14.83 11.76
C PRO A 208 -23.18 -13.92 10.71
N THR A 209 -23.48 -12.63 10.78
CA THR A 209 -22.76 -11.61 10.02
C THR A 209 -22.14 -10.60 10.98
N ILE A 210 -21.36 -9.67 10.46
CA ILE A 210 -20.77 -8.58 11.26
C ILE A 210 -21.84 -7.63 11.82
N ASP A 211 -23.01 -7.57 11.19
CA ASP A 211 -24.15 -6.73 11.63
C ASP A 211 -25.16 -7.56 12.44
N ARG A 212 -26.02 -8.29 11.74
CA ARG A 212 -27.09 -9.12 12.30
C ARG A 212 -27.13 -10.47 11.59
N PRO A 213 -27.47 -11.57 12.29
CA PRO A 213 -27.62 -12.86 11.64
C PRO A 213 -28.64 -12.81 10.49
N VAL A 214 -28.40 -13.59 9.46
CA VAL A 214 -29.28 -13.69 8.29
C VAL A 214 -29.67 -15.16 8.03
N LYS A 215 -30.91 -15.40 7.63
CA LYS A 215 -31.36 -16.70 7.20
C LYS A 215 -30.91 -16.96 5.77
N VAL A 216 -30.27 -18.10 5.56
CA VAL A 216 -29.71 -18.51 4.27
C VAL A 216 -30.24 -19.89 3.92
N LYS A 217 -30.65 -20.08 2.67
CA LYS A 217 -31.07 -21.37 2.15
C LYS A 217 -29.87 -22.14 1.60
N VAL A 218 -29.50 -23.23 2.22
CA VAL A 218 -28.58 -24.25 1.70
C VAL A 218 -29.31 -25.03 0.62
N LYS A 219 -28.76 -25.08 -0.59
CA LYS A 219 -29.37 -25.84 -1.69
C LYS A 219 -29.16 -27.36 -1.48
N PRO A 220 -30.11 -28.23 -1.87
CA PRO A 220 -29.87 -29.66 -1.94
C PRO A 220 -28.62 -29.97 -2.80
N GLY A 221 -27.86 -30.97 -2.36
CA GLY A 221 -26.61 -31.34 -3.06
C GLY A 221 -25.43 -30.40 -2.84
N THR A 222 -25.46 -29.52 -1.81
CA THR A 222 -24.37 -28.63 -1.48
C THR A 222 -23.11 -29.40 -1.08
N GLN A 223 -22.03 -29.20 -1.81
CA GLN A 223 -20.74 -29.84 -1.57
C GLN A 223 -19.93 -29.14 -0.47
N SER A 224 -19.08 -29.89 0.22
CA SER A 224 -18.14 -29.34 1.19
C SER A 224 -17.13 -28.43 0.44
N GLY A 225 -16.86 -27.25 0.99
CA GLY A 225 -16.03 -26.22 0.35
C GLY A 225 -16.81 -25.25 -0.54
N SER A 226 -18.10 -25.53 -0.85
CA SER A 226 -18.94 -24.59 -1.59
C SER A 226 -19.00 -23.23 -0.92
N MET A 227 -19.00 -22.17 -1.72
CA MET A 227 -19.02 -20.80 -1.23
C MET A 227 -20.33 -20.09 -1.59
N LEU A 228 -20.88 -19.38 -0.62
CA LEU A 228 -22.01 -18.50 -0.79
C LEU A 228 -21.58 -17.05 -0.49
N ARG A 229 -21.88 -16.12 -1.40
CA ARG A 229 -21.60 -14.70 -1.23
C ARG A 229 -22.86 -13.98 -0.73
N LEU A 230 -22.70 -13.23 0.34
CA LEU A 230 -23.69 -12.28 0.84
C LEU A 230 -23.22 -10.87 0.48
N GLN A 231 -23.83 -10.30 -0.53
CA GLN A 231 -23.44 -8.98 -1.07
C GLN A 231 -23.69 -7.88 -0.03
N GLY A 232 -22.70 -6.98 0.14
CA GLY A 232 -22.76 -5.83 1.04
C GLY A 232 -22.81 -6.19 2.54
N LYS A 233 -22.48 -7.45 2.92
CA LYS A 233 -22.41 -7.90 4.31
C LYS A 233 -20.98 -7.96 4.86
N GLY A 234 -20.02 -7.38 4.14
CA GLY A 234 -18.64 -7.20 4.57
C GLY A 234 -18.39 -5.87 5.29
N ILE A 235 -17.13 -5.52 5.43
CA ILE A 235 -16.63 -4.36 6.17
C ILE A 235 -16.84 -3.09 5.36
N PRO A 236 -17.27 -1.97 5.98
CA PRO A 236 -17.38 -0.70 5.29
C PRO A 236 -16.01 -0.16 4.88
N HIS A 237 -15.94 0.54 3.77
CA HIS A 237 -14.75 1.29 3.38
C HIS A 237 -14.62 2.57 4.21
N PRO A 238 -13.45 2.87 4.79
CA PRO A 238 -13.29 4.07 5.64
C PRO A 238 -13.59 5.39 4.96
N GLN A 239 -13.48 5.45 3.62
CA GLN A 239 -13.59 6.68 2.83
C GLN A 239 -14.77 6.66 1.85
N SER A 240 -15.67 5.67 1.91
CA SER A 240 -16.82 5.59 1.01
C SER A 240 -18.00 4.87 1.68
N SER A 241 -19.20 5.05 1.10
CA SER A 241 -20.39 4.32 1.54
C SER A 241 -20.44 2.85 1.11
N ARG A 242 -19.42 2.38 0.39
CA ARG A 242 -19.35 0.99 -0.08
C ARG A 242 -19.01 0.06 1.07
N LYS A 243 -19.57 -1.16 1.02
CA LYS A 243 -19.21 -2.27 1.90
C LYS A 243 -18.66 -3.40 1.06
N GLY A 244 -17.74 -4.18 1.62
CA GLY A 244 -17.33 -5.46 1.07
C GLY A 244 -18.45 -6.50 1.21
N ASP A 245 -18.13 -7.74 0.91
CA ASP A 245 -19.06 -8.87 0.96
C ASP A 245 -18.68 -9.85 2.06
N GLN A 246 -19.65 -10.68 2.47
CA GLN A 246 -19.34 -11.81 3.31
C GLN A 246 -19.41 -13.10 2.49
N TYR A 247 -18.35 -13.90 2.58
CA TYR A 247 -18.25 -15.21 1.95
C TYR A 247 -18.42 -16.29 3.00
N ILE A 248 -19.36 -17.19 2.78
CA ILE A 248 -19.65 -18.32 3.65
C ILE A 248 -19.11 -19.56 2.96
N GLN A 249 -18.15 -20.22 3.58
CA GLN A 249 -17.66 -21.52 3.14
C GLN A 249 -18.39 -22.62 3.90
N PHE A 250 -19.16 -23.45 3.22
CA PHE A 250 -19.81 -24.59 3.84
C PHE A 250 -18.81 -25.74 4.07
N ALA A 251 -18.81 -26.27 5.27
CA ALA A 251 -18.06 -27.46 5.65
C ALA A 251 -19.01 -28.56 6.08
N VAL A 252 -19.12 -29.59 5.28
CA VAL A 252 -19.96 -30.73 5.63
C VAL A 252 -19.27 -31.54 6.74
N THR A 253 -20.01 -31.74 7.86
CA THR A 253 -19.54 -32.56 8.98
C THR A 253 -20.11 -33.94 8.88
N VAL A 254 -19.24 -34.95 8.86
CA VAL A 254 -19.61 -36.35 8.92
C VAL A 254 -19.53 -36.82 10.38
N PRO A 255 -20.61 -37.34 10.97
CA PRO A 255 -20.59 -37.80 12.35
C PRO A 255 -19.69 -39.03 12.51
N SER A 256 -18.81 -39.00 13.51
CA SER A 256 -17.90 -40.13 13.81
C SER A 256 -18.55 -41.29 14.52
N LYS A 257 -19.68 -41.07 15.21
CA LYS A 257 -20.42 -42.08 15.94
C LYS A 257 -21.84 -42.17 15.39
N LEU A 258 -22.23 -43.38 15.00
CA LEU A 258 -23.56 -43.69 14.47
C LEU A 258 -24.20 -44.82 15.27
N SER A 259 -25.51 -44.73 15.50
CA SER A 259 -26.30 -45.83 16.00
C SER A 259 -26.39 -46.95 14.96
N ASN A 260 -26.74 -48.18 15.39
CA ASN A 260 -26.91 -49.29 14.45
C ASN A 260 -27.99 -48.99 13.42
N LYS A 261 -29.12 -48.42 13.84
CA LYS A 261 -30.19 -47.98 12.94
C LYS A 261 -29.72 -46.93 11.90
N ALA A 262 -28.90 -45.97 12.31
CA ALA A 262 -28.36 -44.98 11.37
C ALA A 262 -27.42 -45.61 10.34
N LYS A 263 -26.65 -46.63 10.74
CA LYS A 263 -25.78 -47.38 9.80
C LYS A 263 -26.59 -48.17 8.78
N GLU A 264 -27.71 -48.80 9.20
CA GLU A 264 -28.60 -49.50 8.29
C GLU A 264 -29.24 -48.56 7.27
N LEU A 265 -29.79 -47.43 7.72
CA LEU A 265 -30.38 -46.43 6.85
C LEU A 265 -29.40 -45.86 5.83
N ILE A 266 -28.12 -45.66 6.23
CA ILE A 266 -27.09 -45.21 5.28
C ILE A 266 -26.78 -46.28 4.24
N LYS A 267 -26.75 -47.55 4.61
CA LYS A 267 -26.56 -48.65 3.66
C LYS A 267 -27.73 -48.81 2.69
N GLU A 268 -28.96 -48.58 3.15
CA GLU A 268 -30.14 -48.55 2.28
C GLU A 268 -30.05 -47.39 1.30
N PHE A 269 -29.74 -46.20 1.80
CA PHE A 269 -29.52 -45.01 0.96
C PHE A 269 -28.44 -45.23 -0.11
N GLU A 270 -27.32 -45.86 0.23
CA GLU A 270 -26.27 -46.20 -0.72
C GLU A 270 -26.76 -47.08 -1.89
N LYS A 271 -27.67 -48.04 -1.62
CA LYS A 271 -28.25 -48.87 -2.65
C LYS A 271 -29.20 -48.13 -3.59
N GLU A 272 -29.85 -47.07 -3.11
CA GLU A 272 -30.78 -46.26 -3.90
C GLU A 272 -30.06 -45.24 -4.81
N ILE A 273 -28.82 -44.92 -4.53
CA ILE A 273 -28.04 -43.91 -5.29
C ILE A 273 -26.96 -44.53 -6.19
N SER A 274 -26.74 -45.86 -6.08
CA SER A 274 -25.81 -46.64 -6.92
C SER A 274 -26.51 -47.16 -8.17
#